data_d2a512ec8d49b2b94017d3adf880e0d0
#
_entry.id   d2a512ec8d49b2b94017d3adf880e0d0
#
_cell.length_a   1.000
_cell.length_b   1.000
_cell.length_c   1.000
_cell.angle_alpha   90.00
_cell.angle_beta   90.00
_cell.angle_gamma   90.00
#
_symmetry.space_group_name_H-M   'P 1'
#
loop_
_entity.id
_entity.type
_entity.pdbx_description
1 polymer ?
#
loop_
_entity_poly.entity_id
_entity_poly.type
_entity_poly.pdbx_seq_one_letter_code
_entity_poly.pdbx_strand_id
1 'polypeptide(L)'
;MSDTHEEEVPQIAALTSDAVFKSLGTSQAGLASDQVSELQAKYGKNLIQAGKKKSPILAFLSNFTHLMAILLWVAGIIAFVAGMPELGVSVWLVNLINGCFSFWQEHQADKATEALKKMLPSYVNVIRDGQQSQVLAEDLVPGDVMVLAEGDKISADGRVVRASDLQVDQSTLTGESNPVRKTADAVLEADLTAAETPNLVFAGTSVSEGNGRVVVTKIGMATEFGKIASLTQNMEDSESPLQRQLDRLTKQVTLFALCMGIVFFLLDVLFVRNGLASSFIFALGMVVAFIPEGLLPTVTLSLAMAVQRMSKRNALVKKLSSVEALGSTSVICTDKT
;
A
#
# COMPACT_ATOMS: atom_id res chain seq x y z
N MET A 1 9.96 25.38 1.30
CA MET A 1 9.58 25.47 2.73
C MET A 1 9.63 24.05 3.28
N SER A 2 10.82 23.47 3.43
CA SER A 2 11.02 22.05 3.80
C SER A 2 12.12 21.84 4.85
N ASP A 3 12.66 22.88 5.48
CA ASP A 3 13.81 22.73 6.38
C ASP A 3 13.52 22.90 7.88
N THR A 4 12.24 23.02 8.29
CA THR A 4 11.91 23.34 9.70
C THR A 4 11.65 22.10 10.57
N HIS A 5 11.63 20.87 10.02
CA HIS A 5 11.24 19.67 10.80
C HIS A 5 12.42 18.79 11.26
N GLU A 6 13.61 18.95 10.70
CA GLU A 6 14.77 18.15 11.12
C GLU A 6 15.47 18.68 12.38
N GLU A 7 15.32 19.98 12.67
CA GLU A 7 15.93 20.59 13.87
C GLU A 7 15.09 20.46 15.16
N GLU A 8 13.81 20.12 15.09
CA GLU A 8 12.92 20.05 16.27
C GLU A 8 13.09 18.80 17.14
N VAL A 9 13.55 17.69 16.58
CA VAL A 9 13.71 16.43 17.33
C VAL A 9 14.81 16.50 18.39
N PRO A 10 16.01 17.06 18.11
CA PRO A 10 17.01 17.28 19.13
C PRO A 10 16.56 18.25 20.23
N GLN A 11 15.78 19.28 19.90
CA GLN A 11 15.29 20.24 20.89
C GLN A 11 14.34 19.61 21.92
N ILE A 12 13.41 18.76 21.48
CA ILE A 12 12.43 18.13 22.37
C ILE A 12 13.08 17.09 23.29
N ALA A 13 14.17 16.44 22.84
CA ALA A 13 14.95 15.50 23.64
C ALA A 13 15.70 16.21 24.79
N ALA A 14 16.13 17.43 24.58
CA ALA A 14 16.83 18.24 25.60
C ALA A 14 15.89 18.83 26.67
N LEU A 15 14.56 18.78 26.44
CA LEU A 15 13.60 19.32 27.41
C LEU A 15 13.36 18.36 28.58
N THR A 16 13.14 18.92 29.75
CA THR A 16 12.60 18.19 30.91
C THR A 16 11.16 17.75 30.64
N SER A 17 10.66 16.70 31.30
CA SER A 17 9.30 16.21 31.10
C SER A 17 8.22 17.30 31.23
N ASP A 18 8.35 18.20 32.21
CA ASP A 18 7.39 19.31 32.40
C ASP A 18 7.46 20.33 31.24
N ALA A 19 8.66 20.58 30.70
CA ALA A 19 8.82 21.47 29.56
C ALA A 19 8.25 20.84 28.27
N VAL A 20 8.34 19.53 28.10
CA VAL A 20 7.72 18.77 26.99
C VAL A 20 6.20 18.94 26.99
N PHE A 21 5.55 18.77 28.15
CA PHE A 21 4.10 18.97 28.25
C PHE A 21 3.71 20.38 27.84
N LYS A 22 4.44 21.40 28.31
CA LYS A 22 4.17 22.80 27.95
C LYS A 22 4.38 23.10 26.46
N SER A 23 5.46 22.57 25.87
CA SER A 23 5.79 22.80 24.45
C SER A 23 4.78 22.21 23.51
N LEU A 24 4.14 21.09 23.88
CA LEU A 24 3.11 20.41 23.10
C LEU A 24 1.67 20.77 23.50
N GLY A 25 1.50 21.77 24.40
CA GLY A 25 0.17 22.24 24.81
C GLY A 25 -0.66 21.20 25.56
N THR A 26 -0.02 20.25 26.25
CA THR A 26 -0.66 19.16 26.98
C THR A 26 -0.24 19.14 28.45
N SER A 27 -0.67 18.13 29.19
CA SER A 27 -0.35 17.96 30.62
C SER A 27 -0.22 16.49 30.99
N GLN A 28 0.14 16.19 32.25
CA GLN A 28 0.14 14.79 32.75
C GLN A 28 -1.27 14.17 32.73
N ALA A 29 -2.35 14.99 32.72
CA ALA A 29 -3.74 14.56 32.56
C ALA A 29 -4.12 14.31 31.09
N GLY A 30 -3.21 14.57 30.16
CA GLY A 30 -3.44 14.46 28.71
C GLY A 30 -4.16 15.69 28.12
N LEU A 31 -4.57 15.56 26.88
CA LEU A 31 -5.36 16.55 26.16
C LEU A 31 -6.83 16.51 26.57
N ALA A 32 -7.50 17.66 26.52
CA ALA A 32 -8.96 17.71 26.62
C ALA A 32 -9.62 17.27 25.30
N SER A 33 -10.81 16.69 25.38
CA SER A 33 -11.54 16.17 24.21
C SER A 33 -11.77 17.20 23.11
N ASP A 34 -12.01 18.47 23.49
CA ASP A 34 -12.18 19.57 22.54
C ASP A 34 -10.88 19.85 21.77
N GLN A 35 -9.74 19.84 22.47
CA GLN A 35 -8.41 20.02 21.87
C GLN A 35 -8.07 18.91 20.89
N VAL A 36 -8.43 17.64 21.20
CA VAL A 36 -8.23 16.51 20.32
C VAL A 36 -8.92 16.73 18.98
N SER A 37 -10.17 17.19 19.01
CA SER A 37 -10.96 17.44 17.78
C SER A 37 -10.32 18.52 16.91
N GLU A 38 -9.80 19.59 17.52
CA GLU A 38 -9.11 20.67 16.82
C GLU A 38 -7.78 20.18 16.20
N LEU A 39 -7.00 19.40 16.97
CA LEU A 39 -5.72 18.85 16.51
C LEU A 39 -5.94 17.82 15.40
N GLN A 40 -7.00 17.00 15.46
CA GLN A 40 -7.36 16.10 14.37
C GLN A 40 -7.73 16.84 13.09
N ALA A 41 -8.44 17.96 13.20
CA ALA A 41 -8.75 18.79 12.04
C ALA A 41 -7.49 19.43 11.44
N LYS A 42 -6.49 19.77 12.28
CA LYS A 42 -5.23 20.40 11.86
C LYS A 42 -4.22 19.40 11.27
N TYR A 43 -4.00 18.26 11.92
CA TYR A 43 -2.95 17.31 11.56
C TYR A 43 -3.46 16.09 10.77
N GLY A 44 -4.77 15.88 10.74
CA GLY A 44 -5.39 14.71 10.13
C GLY A 44 -5.23 13.44 10.97
N LYS A 45 -5.45 12.30 10.35
CA LYS A 45 -5.32 10.98 10.99
C LYS A 45 -3.88 10.49 11.00
N ASN A 46 -3.52 9.74 12.05
CA ASN A 46 -2.24 9.04 12.15
C ASN A 46 -2.21 7.81 11.22
N LEU A 47 -2.05 8.07 9.93
CA LEU A 47 -1.99 7.05 8.90
C LEU A 47 -0.75 7.23 8.05
N ILE A 48 -0.04 6.14 7.82
CA ILE A 48 0.97 6.09 6.77
C ILE A 48 0.22 5.92 5.45
N GLN A 49 0.16 6.99 4.66
CA GLN A 49 -0.53 6.97 3.38
C GLN A 49 0.19 5.98 2.47
N ALA A 50 -0.52 4.95 2.01
CA ALA A 50 -0.09 4.22 0.82
C ALA A 50 -0.07 5.19 -0.37
N GLY A 51 0.91 5.05 -1.28
CA GLY A 51 1.12 5.97 -2.40
C GLY A 51 -0.18 6.40 -3.10
N LYS A 52 -0.15 7.54 -3.77
CA LYS A 52 -1.34 8.15 -4.40
C LYS A 52 -2.10 7.12 -5.23
N LYS A 53 -3.31 6.77 -4.80
CA LYS A 53 -4.22 5.96 -5.62
C LYS A 53 -4.44 6.69 -6.94
N LYS A 54 -4.28 5.98 -8.06
CA LYS A 54 -4.64 6.52 -9.39
C LYS A 54 -6.10 6.96 -9.36
N SER A 55 -6.39 8.08 -10.01
CA SER A 55 -7.78 8.53 -10.15
C SER A 55 -8.63 7.39 -10.73
N PRO A 56 -9.84 7.11 -10.21
CA PRO A 56 -10.72 6.06 -10.74
C PRO A 56 -11.00 6.22 -12.24
N ILE A 57 -11.04 7.47 -12.73
CA ILE A 57 -11.22 7.78 -14.14
C ILE A 57 -9.99 7.35 -14.95
N LEU A 58 -8.78 7.60 -14.46
CA LEU A 58 -7.55 7.16 -15.13
C LEU A 58 -7.41 5.65 -15.12
N ALA A 59 -7.81 4.98 -14.02
CA ALA A 59 -7.85 3.53 -13.93
C ALA A 59 -8.87 2.93 -14.92
N PHE A 60 -10.05 3.56 -15.09
CA PHE A 60 -11.03 3.15 -16.09
C PHE A 60 -10.49 3.31 -17.52
N LEU A 61 -9.91 4.47 -17.82
CA LEU A 61 -9.37 4.76 -19.15
C LEU A 61 -8.16 3.86 -19.51
N SER A 62 -7.37 3.44 -18.55
CA SER A 62 -6.24 2.54 -18.78
C SER A 62 -6.67 1.19 -19.36
N ASN A 63 -7.90 0.74 -19.06
CA ASN A 63 -8.47 -0.49 -19.61
C ASN A 63 -8.79 -0.39 -21.12
N PHE A 64 -8.72 0.79 -21.71
CA PHE A 64 -8.94 1.03 -23.14
C PHE A 64 -7.67 1.37 -23.91
N THR A 65 -6.52 1.43 -23.24
CA THR A 65 -5.23 1.84 -23.83
C THR A 65 -4.18 0.73 -23.85
N HIS A 66 -4.49 -0.45 -23.35
CA HIS A 66 -3.61 -1.61 -23.48
C HIS A 66 -3.59 -2.12 -24.93
N LEU A 67 -2.56 -2.86 -25.29
CA LEU A 67 -2.28 -3.29 -26.66
C LEU A 67 -3.50 -3.89 -27.37
N MET A 68 -4.26 -4.73 -26.68
CA MET A 68 -5.45 -5.39 -27.24
C MET A 68 -6.59 -4.40 -27.52
N ALA A 69 -6.86 -3.50 -26.59
CA ALA A 69 -7.86 -2.48 -26.78
C ALA A 69 -7.53 -1.60 -28.00
N ILE A 70 -6.25 -1.23 -28.16
CA ILE A 70 -5.77 -0.48 -29.33
C ILE A 70 -5.99 -1.26 -30.62
N LEU A 71 -5.68 -2.56 -30.64
CA LEU A 71 -5.93 -3.42 -31.80
C LEU A 71 -7.40 -3.47 -32.17
N LEU A 72 -8.30 -3.59 -31.20
CA LEU A 72 -9.76 -3.56 -31.44
C LEU A 72 -10.24 -2.19 -31.91
N TRP A 73 -9.67 -1.07 -31.41
CA TRP A 73 -9.97 0.27 -31.93
C TRP A 73 -9.57 0.40 -33.40
N VAL A 74 -8.34 -0.01 -33.73
CA VAL A 74 -7.83 0.01 -35.11
C VAL A 74 -8.67 -0.88 -36.04
N ALA A 75 -9.03 -2.07 -35.55
CA ALA A 75 -9.88 -2.98 -36.31
C ALA A 75 -11.23 -2.42 -36.63
N GLY A 76 -11.89 -1.77 -35.68
CA GLY A 76 -13.16 -1.11 -35.93
C GLY A 76 -13.03 0.01 -36.99
N ILE A 77 -11.94 0.82 -36.91
CA ILE A 77 -11.68 1.84 -37.95
C ILE A 77 -11.52 1.19 -39.31
N ILE A 78 -10.74 0.12 -39.43
CA ILE A 78 -10.55 -0.59 -40.71
C ILE A 78 -11.87 -1.16 -41.24
N ALA A 79 -12.73 -1.71 -40.38
CA ALA A 79 -14.04 -2.21 -40.75
C ALA A 79 -14.93 -1.08 -41.31
N PHE A 80 -14.90 0.12 -40.71
CA PHE A 80 -15.62 1.29 -41.25
C PHE A 80 -15.11 1.70 -42.60
N VAL A 81 -13.79 1.78 -42.80
CA VAL A 81 -13.17 2.13 -44.09
C VAL A 81 -13.48 1.08 -45.16
N ALA A 82 -13.58 -0.20 -44.74
CA ALA A 82 -13.95 -1.32 -45.62
C ALA A 82 -15.44 -1.35 -46.04
N GLY A 83 -16.25 -0.40 -45.56
CA GLY A 83 -17.68 -0.35 -45.89
C GLY A 83 -18.55 -1.31 -45.08
N MET A 84 -18.03 -1.80 -43.90
CA MET A 84 -18.75 -2.69 -42.98
C MET A 84 -18.99 -2.02 -41.64
N PRO A 85 -19.80 -0.96 -41.54
CA PRO A 85 -19.98 -0.18 -40.32
C PRO A 85 -20.59 -0.98 -39.19
N GLU A 86 -21.47 -1.93 -39.44
CA GLU A 86 -22.10 -2.80 -38.45
C GLU A 86 -21.05 -3.65 -37.69
N LEU A 87 -20.06 -4.12 -38.43
CA LEU A 87 -18.97 -4.87 -37.88
C LEU A 87 -18.02 -4.00 -37.04
N GLY A 88 -17.71 -2.79 -37.53
CA GLY A 88 -16.92 -1.80 -36.81
C GLY A 88 -17.56 -1.43 -35.47
N VAL A 89 -18.86 -1.17 -35.45
CA VAL A 89 -19.62 -0.92 -34.22
C VAL A 89 -19.57 -2.13 -33.27
N SER A 90 -19.76 -3.35 -33.84
CA SER A 90 -19.73 -4.58 -33.03
C SER A 90 -18.38 -4.79 -32.33
N VAL A 91 -17.26 -4.57 -33.04
CA VAL A 91 -15.90 -4.68 -32.48
C VAL A 91 -15.67 -3.64 -31.39
N TRP A 92 -16.11 -2.40 -31.61
CA TRP A 92 -15.99 -1.36 -30.57
C TRP A 92 -16.86 -1.63 -29.35
N LEU A 93 -18.07 -2.20 -29.57
CA LEU A 93 -18.93 -2.61 -28.45
C LEU A 93 -18.31 -3.71 -27.62
N VAL A 94 -17.68 -4.71 -28.25
CA VAL A 94 -16.91 -5.76 -27.54
C VAL A 94 -15.78 -5.14 -26.72
N ASN A 95 -15.01 -4.21 -27.31
CA ASN A 95 -13.95 -3.52 -26.59
C ASN A 95 -14.48 -2.74 -25.38
N LEU A 96 -15.62 -2.07 -25.53
CA LEU A 96 -16.28 -1.35 -24.44
C LEU A 96 -16.72 -2.30 -23.32
N ILE A 97 -17.35 -3.43 -23.67
CA ILE A 97 -17.80 -4.45 -22.70
C ILE A 97 -16.59 -5.02 -21.95
N ASN A 98 -15.52 -5.37 -22.66
CA ASN A 98 -14.29 -5.91 -22.05
C ASN A 98 -13.65 -4.90 -21.10
N GLY A 99 -13.51 -3.64 -21.49
CA GLY A 99 -12.96 -2.58 -20.66
C GLY A 99 -13.79 -2.33 -19.39
N CYS A 100 -15.11 -2.32 -19.50
CA CYS A 100 -16.02 -2.19 -18.36
C CYS A 100 -15.92 -3.40 -17.42
N PHE A 101 -15.83 -4.62 -17.97
CA PHE A 101 -15.72 -5.84 -17.19
C PHE A 101 -14.38 -5.93 -16.47
N SER A 102 -13.27 -5.60 -17.11
CA SER A 102 -11.94 -5.53 -16.51
C SER A 102 -11.90 -4.54 -15.35
N PHE A 103 -12.45 -3.33 -15.54
CA PHE A 103 -12.56 -2.34 -14.48
C PHE A 103 -13.39 -2.84 -13.30
N TRP A 104 -14.51 -3.53 -13.55
CA TRP A 104 -15.34 -4.10 -12.50
C TRP A 104 -14.60 -5.18 -11.70
N GLN A 105 -13.86 -6.08 -12.38
CA GLN A 105 -13.05 -7.11 -11.73
C GLN A 105 -11.92 -6.50 -10.88
N GLU A 106 -11.20 -5.51 -11.41
CA GLU A 106 -10.13 -4.80 -10.69
C GLU A 106 -10.68 -4.11 -9.44
N HIS A 107 -11.82 -3.43 -9.57
CA HIS A 107 -12.47 -2.77 -8.45
C HIS A 107 -12.95 -3.75 -7.37
N GLN A 108 -13.40 -4.93 -7.72
CA GLN A 108 -13.77 -5.98 -6.76
C GLN A 108 -12.54 -6.54 -6.03
N ALA A 109 -11.43 -6.72 -6.73
CA ALA A 109 -10.16 -7.16 -6.12
C ALA A 109 -9.62 -6.11 -5.13
N ASP A 110 -9.67 -4.83 -5.49
CA ASP A 110 -9.27 -3.71 -4.63
C ASP A 110 -10.13 -3.62 -3.37
N LYS A 111 -11.45 -3.75 -3.49
CA LYS A 111 -12.37 -3.78 -2.34
C LYS A 111 -12.09 -4.94 -1.39
N ALA A 112 -11.82 -6.13 -1.92
CA ALA A 112 -11.47 -7.28 -1.09
C ALA A 112 -10.19 -7.03 -0.29
N THR A 113 -9.18 -6.42 -0.91
CA THR A 113 -7.91 -6.04 -0.27
C THR A 113 -8.10 -4.94 0.80
N GLU A 114 -8.93 -3.93 0.51
CA GLU A 114 -9.23 -2.85 1.47
C GLU A 114 -10.02 -3.35 2.68
N ALA A 115 -10.97 -4.25 2.47
CA ALA A 115 -11.74 -4.87 3.56
C ALA A 115 -10.83 -5.64 4.53
N LEU A 116 -9.78 -6.31 4.03
CA LEU A 116 -8.79 -7.01 4.86
C LEU A 116 -7.97 -6.04 5.72
N LYS A 117 -7.58 -4.89 5.18
CA LYS A 117 -6.84 -3.87 5.93
C LYS A 117 -7.64 -3.30 7.11
N LYS A 118 -8.98 -3.23 6.97
CA LYS A 118 -9.89 -2.71 8.01
C LYS A 118 -10.22 -3.75 9.10
N MET A 119 -9.89 -5.02 8.92
CA MET A 119 -10.24 -6.07 9.89
C MET A 119 -9.37 -6.08 11.16
N LEU A 120 -8.30 -5.29 11.24
CA LEU A 120 -7.43 -5.18 12.40
C LEU A 120 -7.20 -3.72 12.78
N PRO A 121 -8.13 -3.12 13.50
CA PRO A 121 -7.88 -1.83 14.11
C PRO A 121 -6.76 -2.00 15.17
N SER A 122 -5.72 -1.18 15.06
CA SER A 122 -4.71 -1.05 16.11
C SER A 122 -5.25 -0.10 17.17
N TYR A 123 -5.27 -0.52 18.42
CA TYR A 123 -5.67 0.29 19.56
C TYR A 123 -4.44 0.72 20.36
N VAL A 124 -4.51 1.89 20.98
CA VAL A 124 -3.47 2.44 21.85
C VAL A 124 -4.12 2.98 23.11
N ASN A 125 -3.47 2.75 24.25
CA ASN A 125 -3.89 3.33 25.51
C ASN A 125 -3.35 4.76 25.62
N VAL A 126 -4.22 5.71 25.88
CA VAL A 126 -3.89 7.14 26.05
C VAL A 126 -4.50 7.70 27.33
N ILE A 127 -3.94 8.79 27.82
CA ILE A 127 -4.56 9.60 28.88
C ILE A 127 -5.15 10.84 28.21
N ARG A 128 -6.47 11.02 28.34
CA ARG A 128 -7.22 12.22 27.93
C ARG A 128 -8.19 12.60 29.05
N ASP A 129 -8.38 13.88 29.28
CA ASP A 129 -9.25 14.38 30.37
C ASP A 129 -8.95 13.76 31.76
N GLY A 130 -7.68 13.45 32.03
CA GLY A 130 -7.24 12.82 33.27
C GLY A 130 -7.57 11.33 33.40
N GLN A 131 -8.16 10.72 32.40
CA GLN A 131 -8.55 9.31 32.40
C GLN A 131 -7.80 8.51 31.33
N GLN A 132 -7.39 7.29 31.68
CA GLN A 132 -6.83 6.36 30.72
C GLN A 132 -7.97 5.73 29.92
N SER A 133 -7.87 5.81 28.59
CA SER A 133 -8.82 5.26 27.65
C SER A 133 -8.09 4.59 26.48
N GLN A 134 -8.76 3.66 25.81
CA GLN A 134 -8.27 3.02 24.62
C GLN A 134 -8.87 3.70 23.39
N VAL A 135 -8.00 4.18 22.48
CA VAL A 135 -8.41 4.83 21.23
C VAL A 135 -7.84 4.09 20.04
N LEU A 136 -8.40 4.33 18.85
CA LEU A 136 -7.79 3.84 17.61
C LEU A 136 -6.44 4.52 17.40
N ALA A 137 -5.43 3.77 16.99
CA ALA A 137 -4.11 4.31 16.69
C ALA A 137 -4.15 5.40 15.62
N GLU A 138 -5.11 5.33 14.69
CA GLU A 138 -5.33 6.33 13.65
C GLU A 138 -5.88 7.66 14.19
N ASP A 139 -6.43 7.69 15.40
CA ASP A 139 -7.00 8.87 16.04
C ASP A 139 -6.02 9.56 17.01
N LEU A 140 -4.75 9.12 17.04
CA LEU A 140 -3.69 9.80 17.78
C LEU A 140 -3.39 11.17 17.18
N VAL A 141 -3.13 12.13 18.05
CA VAL A 141 -2.72 13.49 17.68
C VAL A 141 -1.45 13.90 18.44
N PRO A 142 -0.64 14.84 17.91
CA PRO A 142 0.47 15.41 18.66
C PRO A 142 -0.02 16.01 19.97
N GLY A 143 0.68 15.73 21.09
CA GLY A 143 0.27 16.10 22.45
C GLY A 143 -0.49 15.01 23.22
N ASP A 144 -0.97 13.95 22.59
CA ASP A 144 -1.52 12.78 23.30
C ASP A 144 -0.49 12.16 24.22
N VAL A 145 -0.92 11.67 25.37
CA VAL A 145 -0.08 10.92 26.30
C VAL A 145 -0.37 9.44 26.16
N MET A 146 0.49 8.72 25.41
CA MET A 146 0.42 7.27 25.28
C MET A 146 0.90 6.60 26.57
N VAL A 147 0.18 5.56 26.98
CA VAL A 147 0.58 4.64 28.06
C VAL A 147 1.06 3.36 27.40
N LEU A 148 2.34 3.05 27.62
CA LEU A 148 3.00 1.88 27.03
C LEU A 148 3.22 0.80 28.09
N ALA A 149 2.96 -0.45 27.72
CA ALA A 149 3.22 -1.63 28.50
C ALA A 149 3.94 -2.68 27.63
N GLU A 150 4.53 -3.68 28.29
CA GLU A 150 5.18 -4.80 27.62
C GLU A 150 4.28 -5.46 26.56
N GLY A 151 4.81 -5.69 25.37
CA GLY A 151 4.11 -6.23 24.21
C GLY A 151 3.35 -5.19 23.37
N ASP A 152 3.23 -3.93 23.82
CA ASP A 152 2.56 -2.89 23.06
C ASP A 152 3.38 -2.47 21.84
N LYS A 153 2.67 -2.19 20.73
CA LYS A 153 3.23 -1.54 19.55
C LYS A 153 3.12 -0.03 19.69
N ILE A 154 4.22 0.66 19.41
CA ILE A 154 4.29 2.10 19.42
C ILE A 154 3.73 2.62 18.08
N SER A 155 2.66 3.41 18.16
CA SER A 155 1.89 3.80 16.97
C SER A 155 2.17 5.21 16.47
N ALA A 156 2.99 5.98 17.19
CA ALA A 156 3.40 7.35 16.82
C ALA A 156 4.79 7.63 17.39
N ASP A 157 5.50 8.61 16.83
CA ASP A 157 6.76 9.07 17.46
C ASP A 157 6.47 9.90 18.70
N GLY A 158 7.28 9.76 19.72
CA GLY A 158 7.03 10.44 20.96
C GLY A 158 8.25 10.57 21.88
N ARG A 159 8.10 11.49 22.85
CA ARG A 159 9.06 11.78 23.92
C ARG A 159 8.64 11.06 25.19
N VAL A 160 9.52 10.22 25.71
CA VAL A 160 9.31 9.50 26.98
C VAL A 160 9.33 10.50 28.14
N VAL A 161 8.24 10.59 28.90
CA VAL A 161 8.11 11.48 30.06
C VAL A 161 8.09 10.72 31.40
N ARG A 162 7.89 9.39 31.32
CA ARG A 162 8.02 8.47 32.43
C ARG A 162 8.44 7.11 31.90
N ALA A 163 9.43 6.49 32.52
CA ALA A 163 9.91 5.14 32.21
C ALA A 163 10.10 4.35 33.50
N SER A 164 9.70 3.09 33.48
CA SER A 164 9.98 2.11 34.53
C SER A 164 10.51 0.87 33.82
N ASP A 165 11.85 0.74 33.82
CA ASP A 165 12.60 -0.31 33.10
C ASP A 165 12.14 -0.50 31.63
N LEU A 166 11.76 0.59 30.99
CA LEU A 166 11.23 0.59 29.61
C LEU A 166 12.33 0.22 28.62
N GLN A 167 12.15 -0.88 27.92
CA GLN A 167 12.99 -1.34 26.81
C GLN A 167 12.16 -1.46 25.56
N VAL A 168 12.71 -0.96 24.44
CA VAL A 168 12.01 -0.91 23.16
C VAL A 168 12.85 -1.62 22.11
N ASP A 169 12.21 -2.58 21.41
CA ASP A 169 12.76 -3.19 20.20
C ASP A 169 12.58 -2.22 19.03
N GLN A 170 13.70 -1.73 18.52
CA GLN A 170 13.78 -0.80 17.41
C GLN A 170 14.30 -1.47 16.12
N SER A 171 14.33 -2.80 16.06
CA SER A 171 14.85 -3.56 14.92
C SER A 171 14.20 -3.18 13.58
N THR A 172 12.94 -2.80 13.62
CA THR A 172 12.21 -2.32 12.42
C THR A 172 12.75 -1.02 11.83
N LEU A 173 13.46 -0.23 12.64
CA LEU A 173 14.01 1.07 12.26
C LEU A 173 15.53 1.01 12.03
N THR A 174 16.23 0.35 12.92
CA THR A 174 17.71 0.29 12.96
C THR A 174 18.30 -0.99 12.38
N GLY A 175 17.51 -2.06 12.29
CA GLY A 175 17.97 -3.41 11.94
C GLY A 175 18.64 -4.15 13.09
N GLU A 176 18.81 -3.53 14.26
CA GLU A 176 19.45 -4.14 15.42
C GLU A 176 18.43 -4.83 16.33
N SER A 177 18.65 -6.09 16.64
CA SER A 177 17.71 -6.94 17.41
C SER A 177 17.76 -6.71 18.92
N ASN A 178 18.77 -6.01 19.45
CA ASN A 178 18.87 -5.78 20.88
C ASN A 178 17.94 -4.65 21.31
N PRO A 179 17.05 -4.90 22.31
CA PRO A 179 16.19 -3.85 22.84
C PRO A 179 17.01 -2.71 23.46
N VAL A 180 16.55 -1.48 23.21
CA VAL A 180 17.19 -0.27 23.71
C VAL A 180 16.46 0.23 24.95
N ARG A 181 17.21 0.46 26.04
CA ARG A 181 16.64 1.03 27.26
C ARG A 181 16.26 2.50 27.05
N LYS A 182 15.07 2.88 27.48
CA LYS A 182 14.53 4.24 27.36
C LYS A 182 14.43 4.92 28.72
N THR A 183 14.71 6.23 28.73
CA THR A 183 14.67 7.08 29.94
C THR A 183 13.78 8.29 29.73
N ALA A 184 13.33 8.88 30.86
CA ALA A 184 12.59 10.15 30.84
C ALA A 184 13.52 11.38 31.00
N ASP A 185 14.80 11.17 31.24
CA ASP A 185 15.76 12.25 31.49
C ASP A 185 15.98 13.09 30.22
N ALA A 186 16.32 14.36 30.41
CA ALA A 186 16.69 15.25 29.31
C ALA A 186 18.06 14.81 28.75
N VAL A 187 18.17 14.75 27.42
CA VAL A 187 19.39 14.39 26.68
C VAL A 187 19.99 15.64 26.07
N LEU A 188 21.17 16.01 26.53
CA LEU A 188 21.86 17.23 26.07
C LEU A 188 22.94 16.96 25.02
N GLU A 189 23.19 15.69 24.69
CA GLU A 189 24.15 15.28 23.66
C GLU A 189 23.61 15.63 22.28
N ALA A 190 24.36 16.47 21.54
CA ALA A 190 23.94 17.00 20.25
C ALA A 190 24.25 16.07 19.06
N ASP A 191 25.14 15.08 19.25
CA ASP A 191 25.66 14.23 18.14
C ASP A 191 24.91 12.91 17.96
N LEU A 192 23.80 12.69 18.73
CA LEU A 192 23.01 11.46 18.62
C LEU A 192 22.03 11.54 17.45
N THR A 193 21.93 10.45 16.71
CA THR A 193 20.82 10.29 15.76
C THR A 193 19.49 10.13 16.51
N ALA A 194 18.38 10.38 15.85
CA ALA A 194 17.05 10.22 16.46
C ALA A 194 16.88 8.81 17.07
N ALA A 195 17.33 7.76 16.38
CA ALA A 195 17.21 6.37 16.84
C ALA A 195 18.08 6.05 18.06
N GLU A 196 19.23 6.72 18.22
CA GLU A 196 20.15 6.55 19.36
C GLU A 196 19.71 7.34 20.59
N THR A 197 18.80 8.30 20.42
CA THR A 197 18.33 9.16 21.50
C THR A 197 17.50 8.36 22.53
N PRO A 198 17.97 8.23 23.79
CA PRO A 198 17.38 7.29 24.74
C PRO A 198 16.01 7.71 25.29
N ASN A 199 15.57 8.93 25.07
CA ASN A 199 14.29 9.43 25.54
C ASN A 199 13.25 9.62 24.43
N LEU A 200 13.54 9.12 23.23
CA LEU A 200 12.61 9.08 22.10
C LEU A 200 12.16 7.66 21.79
N VAL A 201 10.93 7.53 21.34
CA VAL A 201 10.34 6.28 20.81
C VAL A 201 9.69 6.57 19.47
N PHE A 202 9.58 5.55 18.61
CA PHE A 202 9.23 5.70 17.22
C PHE A 202 8.09 4.78 16.81
N ALA A 203 7.26 5.25 15.89
CA ALA A 203 6.21 4.46 15.27
C ALA A 203 6.80 3.18 14.62
N GLY A 204 6.08 2.06 14.75
CA GLY A 204 6.49 0.79 14.16
C GLY A 204 7.41 -0.06 15.03
N THR A 205 7.89 0.46 16.16
CA THR A 205 8.68 -0.27 17.18
C THR A 205 7.76 -0.92 18.22
N SER A 206 8.29 -1.75 19.12
CA SER A 206 7.50 -2.42 20.15
C SER A 206 8.20 -2.41 21.51
N VAL A 207 7.40 -2.42 22.58
CA VAL A 207 7.89 -2.50 23.96
C VAL A 207 8.27 -3.94 24.27
N SER A 208 9.54 -4.19 24.53
CA SER A 208 10.05 -5.52 24.90
C SER A 208 9.92 -5.81 26.39
N GLU A 209 10.09 -4.78 27.22
CA GLU A 209 10.07 -4.92 28.68
C GLU A 209 9.68 -3.59 29.35
N GLY A 210 9.06 -3.67 30.52
CA GLY A 210 8.76 -2.52 31.35
C GLY A 210 7.52 -1.74 30.89
N ASN A 211 7.41 -0.50 31.37
CA ASN A 211 6.29 0.38 31.04
C ASN A 211 6.73 1.86 31.02
N GLY A 212 5.91 2.70 30.39
CA GLY A 212 6.21 4.12 30.31
C GLY A 212 5.05 4.99 29.88
N ARG A 213 5.25 6.32 29.97
CA ARG A 213 4.36 7.32 29.38
C ARG A 213 5.14 8.13 28.36
N VAL A 214 4.49 8.38 27.23
CA VAL A 214 5.10 9.02 26.08
C VAL A 214 4.17 10.09 25.57
N VAL A 215 4.67 11.31 25.38
CA VAL A 215 3.91 12.36 24.70
C VAL A 215 4.16 12.27 23.22
N VAL A 216 3.09 12.15 22.42
CA VAL A 216 3.15 12.07 20.97
C VAL A 216 3.69 13.37 20.39
N THR A 217 4.72 13.26 19.57
CA THR A 217 5.36 14.42 18.90
C THR A 217 5.01 14.49 17.42
N LYS A 218 5.02 13.34 16.73
CA LYS A 218 4.76 13.24 15.29
C LYS A 218 3.85 12.06 15.00
N ILE A 219 3.01 12.21 13.97
CA ILE A 219 2.05 11.20 13.54
C ILE A 219 2.15 10.95 12.03
N GLY A 220 1.69 9.80 11.57
CA GLY A 220 1.53 9.44 10.17
C GLY A 220 2.82 9.58 9.36
N MET A 221 2.75 10.32 8.25
CA MET A 221 3.88 10.53 7.35
C MET A 221 5.00 11.41 7.94
N ALA A 222 4.73 12.15 9.02
CA ALA A 222 5.74 12.96 9.71
C ALA A 222 6.62 12.15 10.68
N THR A 223 6.27 10.90 10.99
CA THR A 223 7.08 9.99 11.82
C THR A 223 8.34 9.55 11.09
N GLU A 224 9.35 9.10 11.82
CA GLU A 224 10.58 8.55 11.21
C GLU A 224 10.26 7.35 10.30
N PHE A 225 9.35 6.48 10.73
CA PHE A 225 8.86 5.39 9.89
C PHE A 225 8.08 5.91 8.66
N GLY A 226 7.32 6.99 8.80
CA GLY A 226 6.61 7.66 7.70
C GLY A 226 7.57 8.23 6.67
N LYS A 227 8.70 8.82 7.09
CA LYS A 227 9.76 9.30 6.19
C LYS A 227 10.36 8.14 5.37
N ILE A 228 10.71 7.02 6.02
CA ILE A 228 11.20 5.81 5.34
C ILE A 228 10.16 5.30 4.35
N ALA A 229 8.88 5.24 4.76
CA ALA A 229 7.80 4.83 3.89
C ALA A 229 7.64 5.75 2.67
N SER A 230 7.86 7.07 2.82
CA SER A 230 7.80 8.03 1.71
C SER A 230 8.92 7.82 0.69
N LEU A 231 10.12 7.47 1.15
CA LEU A 231 11.27 7.16 0.27
C LEU A 231 11.02 5.87 -0.53
N THR A 232 10.40 4.88 0.09
CA THR A 232 10.05 3.60 -0.56
C THR A 232 8.82 3.70 -1.47
N GLN A 233 7.92 4.66 -1.26
CA GLN A 233 6.76 4.88 -2.14
C GLN A 233 7.11 5.34 -3.55
N ASN A 234 8.30 5.94 -3.75
CA ASN A 234 8.82 6.30 -5.06
C ASN A 234 9.52 5.13 -5.77
N MET A 235 9.73 4.01 -5.09
CA MET A 235 10.14 2.77 -5.74
C MET A 235 8.89 2.12 -6.34
N GLU A 236 8.88 1.94 -7.66
CA GLU A 236 7.84 1.17 -8.34
C GLU A 236 7.67 -0.17 -7.62
N ASP A 237 6.42 -0.53 -7.30
CA ASP A 237 6.12 -1.83 -6.71
C ASP A 237 6.76 -2.91 -7.59
N SER A 238 7.75 -3.60 -7.08
CA SER A 238 8.43 -4.66 -7.84
C SER A 238 7.40 -5.73 -8.17
N GLU A 239 7.22 -5.95 -9.48
CA GLU A 239 6.34 -7.01 -9.97
C GLU A 239 6.69 -8.34 -9.30
N SER A 240 5.67 -9.06 -8.87
CA SER A 240 5.84 -10.38 -8.28
C SER A 240 6.40 -11.39 -9.30
N PRO A 241 7.04 -12.47 -8.85
CA PRO A 241 7.54 -13.52 -9.75
C PRO A 241 6.44 -14.08 -10.67
N LEU A 242 5.23 -14.28 -10.16
CA LEU A 242 4.09 -14.75 -10.94
C LEU A 242 3.63 -13.71 -11.96
N GLN A 243 3.54 -12.43 -11.57
CA GLN A 243 3.21 -11.36 -12.50
C GLN A 243 4.19 -11.30 -13.67
N ARG A 244 5.51 -11.41 -13.42
CA ARG A 244 6.53 -11.47 -14.48
C ARG A 244 6.36 -12.69 -15.39
N GLN A 245 6.01 -13.86 -14.83
CA GLN A 245 5.76 -15.05 -15.62
C GLN A 245 4.51 -14.93 -16.47
N LEU A 246 3.42 -14.39 -15.91
CA LEU A 246 2.17 -14.11 -16.62
C LEU A 246 2.37 -13.11 -17.74
N ASP A 247 3.12 -12.04 -17.49
CA ASP A 247 3.43 -11.02 -18.50
C ASP A 247 4.27 -11.61 -19.65
N ARG A 248 5.26 -12.45 -19.32
CA ARG A 248 6.04 -13.19 -20.34
C ARG A 248 5.16 -14.12 -21.15
N LEU A 249 4.29 -14.89 -20.50
CA LEU A 249 3.36 -15.81 -21.15
C LEU A 249 2.38 -15.04 -22.06
N THR A 250 1.83 -13.94 -21.57
CA THR A 250 0.93 -13.07 -22.35
C THR A 250 1.63 -12.53 -23.58
N LYS A 251 2.87 -12.03 -23.46
CA LYS A 251 3.67 -11.57 -24.61
C LYS A 251 3.94 -12.70 -25.63
N GLN A 252 4.25 -13.91 -25.16
CA GLN A 252 4.48 -15.06 -26.05
C GLN A 252 3.21 -15.47 -26.78
N VAL A 253 2.08 -15.56 -26.08
CA VAL A 253 0.77 -15.90 -26.68
C VAL A 253 0.33 -14.82 -27.65
N THR A 254 0.52 -13.55 -27.31
CA THR A 254 0.21 -12.42 -28.22
C THR A 254 1.04 -12.48 -29.48
N LEU A 255 2.35 -12.72 -29.37
CA LEU A 255 3.21 -12.88 -30.56
C LEU A 255 2.79 -14.06 -31.42
N PHE A 256 2.48 -15.22 -30.80
CA PHE A 256 1.99 -16.39 -31.51
C PHE A 256 0.66 -16.09 -32.19
N ALA A 257 -0.30 -15.45 -31.51
CA ALA A 257 -1.59 -15.06 -32.07
C ALA A 257 -1.43 -14.11 -33.28
N LEU A 258 -0.50 -13.15 -33.16
CA LEU A 258 -0.20 -12.22 -34.27
C LEU A 258 0.38 -12.94 -35.48
N CYS A 259 1.35 -13.86 -35.27
CA CYS A 259 1.92 -14.69 -36.35
C CYS A 259 0.84 -15.53 -37.02
N MET A 260 -0.02 -16.19 -36.24
CA MET A 260 -1.13 -16.99 -36.77
C MET A 260 -2.14 -16.11 -37.53
N GLY A 261 -2.47 -14.94 -37.03
CA GLY A 261 -3.33 -13.97 -37.73
C GLY A 261 -2.77 -13.58 -39.09
N ILE A 262 -1.46 -13.30 -39.17
CA ILE A 262 -0.80 -12.99 -40.46
C ILE A 262 -0.86 -14.19 -41.40
N VAL A 263 -0.58 -15.39 -40.92
CA VAL A 263 -0.64 -16.63 -41.72
C VAL A 263 -2.07 -16.81 -42.28
N PHE A 264 -3.08 -16.75 -41.42
CA PHE A 264 -4.49 -16.90 -41.87
C PHE A 264 -4.91 -15.79 -42.82
N PHE A 265 -4.48 -14.55 -42.59
CA PHE A 265 -4.74 -13.45 -43.53
C PHE A 265 -4.17 -13.75 -44.92
N LEU A 266 -2.91 -14.18 -44.99
CA LEU A 266 -2.26 -14.51 -46.26
C LEU A 266 -2.90 -15.72 -46.92
N LEU A 267 -3.25 -16.77 -46.17
CA LEU A 267 -3.95 -17.94 -46.73
C LEU A 267 -5.32 -17.56 -47.31
N ASP A 268 -6.10 -16.75 -46.59
CA ASP A 268 -7.41 -16.33 -47.01
C ASP A 268 -7.34 -15.45 -48.27
N VAL A 269 -6.41 -14.50 -48.32
CA VAL A 269 -6.19 -13.66 -49.53
C VAL A 269 -5.72 -14.46 -50.73
N LEU A 270 -4.80 -15.41 -50.54
CA LEU A 270 -4.15 -16.14 -51.64
C LEU A 270 -5.01 -17.28 -52.17
N PHE A 271 -5.67 -18.03 -51.29
CA PHE A 271 -6.36 -19.29 -51.66
C PHE A 271 -7.88 -19.12 -51.73
N VAL A 272 -8.47 -18.42 -50.74
CA VAL A 272 -9.93 -18.24 -50.69
C VAL A 272 -10.37 -17.04 -51.56
N ARG A 273 -9.45 -16.09 -51.75
CA ARG A 273 -9.68 -14.88 -52.56
C ARG A 273 -10.86 -14.01 -52.09
N ASN A 274 -11.10 -14.04 -50.79
CA ASN A 274 -12.00 -13.09 -50.16
C ASN A 274 -11.43 -11.68 -50.30
N GLY A 275 -12.30 -10.68 -50.30
CA GLY A 275 -11.84 -9.27 -50.32
C GLY A 275 -10.90 -8.98 -49.16
N LEU A 276 -9.89 -8.13 -49.36
CA LEU A 276 -8.87 -7.79 -48.36
C LEU A 276 -9.44 -7.43 -46.98
N ALA A 277 -10.56 -6.73 -46.97
CA ALA A 277 -11.24 -6.33 -45.74
C ALA A 277 -11.82 -7.52 -44.96
N SER A 278 -12.47 -8.47 -45.68
CA SER A 278 -13.03 -9.67 -45.06
C SER A 278 -11.93 -10.57 -44.48
N SER A 279 -10.83 -10.76 -45.23
CA SER A 279 -9.66 -11.52 -44.81
C SER A 279 -8.99 -10.91 -43.56
N PHE A 280 -8.91 -9.57 -43.53
CA PHE A 280 -8.35 -8.88 -42.37
C PHE A 280 -9.22 -9.06 -41.13
N ILE A 281 -10.55 -8.96 -41.26
CA ILE A 281 -11.47 -9.14 -40.12
C ILE A 281 -11.44 -10.56 -39.62
N PHE A 282 -11.37 -11.57 -40.49
CA PHE A 282 -11.23 -12.96 -40.12
C PHE A 282 -9.92 -13.20 -39.33
N ALA A 283 -8.79 -12.72 -39.84
CA ALA A 283 -7.51 -12.80 -39.20
C ALA A 283 -7.50 -12.11 -37.85
N LEU A 284 -8.12 -10.95 -37.72
CA LEU A 284 -8.25 -10.23 -36.48
C LEU A 284 -9.09 -10.99 -35.47
N GLY A 285 -10.22 -11.57 -35.86
CA GLY A 285 -11.04 -12.42 -35.01
C GLY A 285 -10.24 -13.60 -34.44
N MET A 286 -9.37 -14.19 -35.25
CA MET A 286 -8.44 -15.24 -34.82
C MET A 286 -7.44 -14.71 -33.80
N VAL A 287 -6.82 -13.56 -34.03
CA VAL A 287 -5.88 -12.95 -33.06
C VAL A 287 -6.54 -12.73 -31.71
N VAL A 288 -7.73 -12.10 -31.72
CA VAL A 288 -8.49 -11.81 -30.49
C VAL A 288 -8.87 -13.09 -29.72
N ALA A 289 -9.30 -14.14 -30.45
CA ALA A 289 -9.70 -15.42 -29.84
C ALA A 289 -8.56 -16.13 -29.11
N PHE A 290 -7.31 -15.93 -29.52
CA PHE A 290 -6.15 -16.57 -28.90
C PHE A 290 -5.61 -15.81 -27.67
N ILE A 291 -6.00 -14.56 -27.42
CA ILE A 291 -5.43 -13.77 -26.34
C ILE A 291 -6.25 -13.92 -25.06
N PRO A 292 -5.64 -14.39 -23.97
CA PRO A 292 -6.36 -14.63 -22.71
C PRO A 292 -6.52 -13.32 -21.92
N GLU A 293 -7.47 -12.46 -22.29
CA GLU A 293 -7.70 -11.15 -21.63
C GLU A 293 -8.07 -11.27 -20.14
N GLY A 294 -8.71 -12.36 -19.75
CA GLY A 294 -9.13 -12.58 -18.35
C GLY A 294 -8.07 -13.20 -17.42
N LEU A 295 -6.86 -13.47 -17.90
CA LEU A 295 -5.88 -14.24 -17.11
C LEU A 295 -5.43 -13.48 -15.86
N LEU A 296 -4.95 -12.26 -15.99
CA LEU A 296 -4.43 -11.45 -14.88
C LEU A 296 -5.50 -11.11 -13.84
N PRO A 297 -6.69 -10.59 -14.24
CA PRO A 297 -7.78 -10.33 -13.29
C PRO A 297 -8.24 -11.61 -12.55
N THR A 298 -8.31 -12.75 -13.24
CA THR A 298 -8.73 -14.02 -12.61
C THR A 298 -7.72 -14.49 -11.56
N VAL A 299 -6.43 -14.39 -11.83
CA VAL A 299 -5.36 -14.72 -10.87
C VAL A 299 -5.43 -13.79 -9.66
N THR A 300 -5.55 -12.49 -9.86
CA THR A 300 -5.68 -11.49 -8.78
C THR A 300 -6.91 -11.77 -7.91
N LEU A 301 -8.06 -12.06 -8.51
CA LEU A 301 -9.27 -12.42 -7.78
C LEU A 301 -9.09 -13.72 -6.99
N SER A 302 -8.45 -14.74 -7.57
CA SER A 302 -8.17 -16.01 -6.89
C SER A 302 -7.25 -15.81 -5.68
N LEU A 303 -6.21 -14.99 -5.80
CA LEU A 303 -5.33 -14.61 -4.69
C LEU A 303 -6.09 -13.84 -3.60
N ALA A 304 -6.95 -12.90 -3.97
CA ALA A 304 -7.77 -12.16 -3.00
C ALA A 304 -8.70 -13.10 -2.23
N MET A 305 -9.31 -14.08 -2.90
CA MET A 305 -10.13 -15.11 -2.23
C MET A 305 -9.29 -16.02 -1.32
N ALA A 306 -8.06 -16.36 -1.71
CA ALA A 306 -7.15 -17.14 -0.87
C ALA A 306 -6.80 -16.37 0.42
N VAL A 307 -6.45 -15.08 0.32
CA VAL A 307 -6.21 -14.19 1.48
C VAL A 307 -7.43 -14.15 2.40
N GLN A 308 -8.63 -14.01 1.85
CA GLN A 308 -9.85 -14.00 2.64
C GLN A 308 -10.08 -15.33 3.40
N ARG A 309 -9.76 -16.47 2.78
CA ARG A 309 -9.81 -17.79 3.45
C ARG A 309 -8.77 -17.92 4.56
N MET A 310 -7.55 -17.41 4.32
CA MET A 310 -6.48 -17.41 5.32
C MET A 310 -6.85 -16.53 6.52
N SER A 311 -7.39 -15.34 6.28
CA SER A 311 -7.87 -14.44 7.34
C SER A 311 -8.94 -15.09 8.23
N LYS A 312 -9.90 -15.83 7.64
CA LYS A 312 -10.90 -16.61 8.40
C LYS A 312 -10.30 -17.72 9.27
N ARG A 313 -9.06 -18.13 9.00
CA ARG A 313 -8.30 -19.11 9.78
C ARG A 313 -7.23 -18.44 10.66
N ASN A 314 -7.40 -17.16 10.99
CA ASN A 314 -6.48 -16.35 11.80
C ASN A 314 -5.06 -16.21 11.23
N ALA A 315 -4.86 -16.51 9.95
CA ALA A 315 -3.62 -16.25 9.24
C ALA A 315 -3.74 -14.91 8.49
N LEU A 316 -3.16 -13.86 9.06
CA LEU A 316 -3.24 -12.52 8.51
C LEU A 316 -2.14 -12.25 7.51
N VAL A 317 -2.52 -11.84 6.31
CA VAL A 317 -1.59 -11.42 5.26
C VAL A 317 -1.82 -9.97 4.91
N LYS A 318 -0.77 -9.15 4.99
CA LYS A 318 -0.84 -7.70 4.74
C LYS A 318 -0.72 -7.32 3.27
N LYS A 319 -0.07 -8.16 2.44
CA LYS A 319 0.15 -7.91 1.00
C LYS A 319 -0.24 -9.13 0.18
N LEU A 320 -0.89 -8.90 -0.94
CA LEU A 320 -1.32 -9.97 -1.88
C LEU A 320 -0.10 -10.73 -2.45
N SER A 321 0.98 -10.00 -2.76
CA SER A 321 2.25 -10.55 -3.23
C SER A 321 2.91 -11.52 -2.24
N SER A 322 2.65 -11.36 -0.94
CA SER A 322 3.17 -12.28 0.08
C SER A 322 2.50 -13.66 0.04
N VAL A 323 1.21 -13.74 -0.32
CA VAL A 323 0.50 -15.03 -0.49
C VAL A 323 1.03 -15.76 -1.71
N GLU A 324 1.28 -15.03 -2.77
CA GLU A 324 1.87 -15.56 -3.99
C GLU A 324 3.28 -16.10 -3.73
N ALA A 325 4.15 -15.30 -3.07
CA ALA A 325 5.48 -15.72 -2.68
C ALA A 325 5.43 -16.98 -1.81
N LEU A 326 4.52 -17.05 -0.83
CA LEU A 326 4.34 -18.21 0.04
C LEU A 326 3.92 -19.46 -0.76
N GLY A 327 3.04 -19.32 -1.74
CA GLY A 327 2.56 -20.41 -2.59
C GLY A 327 3.62 -20.95 -3.56
N SER A 328 4.59 -20.14 -3.95
CA SER A 328 5.69 -20.49 -4.87
C SER A 328 7.02 -20.78 -4.18
N THR A 329 7.08 -20.70 -2.85
CA THR A 329 8.29 -20.89 -2.06
C THR A 329 8.70 -22.34 -2.04
N SER A 330 9.94 -22.64 -2.45
CA SER A 330 10.58 -23.96 -2.37
C SER A 330 11.59 -24.06 -1.22
N VAL A 331 12.09 -22.94 -0.74
CA VAL A 331 13.08 -22.87 0.35
C VAL A 331 12.69 -21.74 1.30
N ILE A 332 12.65 -22.03 2.60
CA ILE A 332 12.39 -21.06 3.65
C ILE A 332 13.66 -20.94 4.49
N CYS A 333 14.29 -19.76 4.44
CA CYS A 333 15.41 -19.43 5.33
C CYS A 333 14.86 -18.61 6.49
N THR A 334 15.01 -19.12 7.72
CA THR A 334 14.61 -18.40 8.92
C THR A 334 15.85 -18.11 9.75
N ASP A 335 15.93 -16.89 10.27
CA ASP A 335 16.89 -16.55 11.32
C ASP A 335 16.19 -16.64 12.67
N LYS A 336 16.99 -16.98 13.71
CA LYS A 336 16.48 -17.18 15.07
C LYS A 336 16.39 -15.87 15.85
N THR A 337 16.99 -14.79 15.37
CA THR A 337 17.05 -13.49 16.06
C THR A 337 15.80 -12.67 15.84
#